data_fe8c3de9f397a65a211d86fbeabe306d
#
_entry.id   fe8c3de9f397a65a211d86fbeabe306d
#
_cell.length_a   1.000
_cell.length_b   1.000
_cell.length_c   1.000
_cell.angle_alpha   90.00
_cell.angle_beta   90.00
_cell.angle_gamma   90.00
#
_symmetry.space_group_name_H-M   'P 1'
#
loop_
_entity.id
_entity.type
_entity.pdbx_description
1 polymer ?
#
loop_
_entity_poly.entity_id
_entity_poly.type
_entity_poly.pdbx_seq_one_letter_code
_entity_poly.pdbx_strand_id
1 'polypeptide(L)'
;MLHGGGRPGPQRSGAGRRQPVSSSGGGLGKVEVRLKWDPSPLGEPARHLDIVAATYSADDPHGQPVYIVHYDSRSPDGTINMTRHSQTGQGFGYVEVMVLELDRLAAAFGRVVVGVVIHQDGGRRTFGDIHNAGVSVVQRYTELLADDFIQVADSTATTVAEFVRNGSAGWEMHEMVRGSGSDPVPFTLEMGGLPRPPAGDAPEDRPTGTA
;
A
#
# COMPACT_ATOMS: atom_id res chain seq x y z
N MET A 1 -1.58 -33.94 50.09
CA MET A 1 -2.53 -33.52 49.04
C MET A 1 -2.19 -32.10 48.62
N LEU A 2 -1.51 -31.92 47.50
CA LEU A 2 -1.10 -30.62 46.99
C LEU A 2 -1.82 -30.39 45.65
N HIS A 3 -2.70 -29.40 45.63
CA HIS A 3 -3.41 -28.97 44.41
C HIS A 3 -2.51 -28.07 43.60
N GLY A 4 -2.09 -28.52 42.42
CA GLY A 4 -1.39 -27.73 41.42
C GLY A 4 -2.41 -26.94 40.58
N GLY A 5 -2.41 -25.61 40.78
CA GLY A 5 -3.16 -24.68 39.89
C GLY A 5 -2.36 -24.40 38.64
N GLY A 6 -2.81 -24.93 37.49
CA GLY A 6 -2.29 -24.59 36.21
C GLY A 6 -2.75 -23.17 35.80
N ARG A 7 -1.80 -22.28 35.44
CA ARG A 7 -2.09 -20.99 34.84
C ARG A 7 -2.44 -21.18 33.35
N PRO A 8 -3.49 -20.56 32.83
CA PRO A 8 -3.75 -20.52 31.38
C PRO A 8 -2.71 -19.63 30.71
N GLY A 9 -2.11 -20.14 29.64
CA GLY A 9 -1.19 -19.38 28.79
C GLY A 9 -1.91 -18.28 27.98
N PRO A 10 -1.18 -17.28 27.46
CA PRO A 10 -1.77 -16.19 26.70
C PRO A 10 -2.37 -16.70 25.39
N GLN A 11 -3.64 -16.44 25.18
CA GLN A 11 -4.32 -16.68 23.92
C GLN A 11 -3.75 -15.73 22.87
N ARG A 12 -3.25 -16.28 21.76
CA ARG A 12 -2.85 -15.53 20.58
C ARG A 12 -4.12 -14.89 19.97
N SER A 13 -4.14 -13.56 19.99
CA SER A 13 -5.16 -12.77 19.30
C SER A 13 -5.07 -13.06 17.80
N GLY A 14 -6.14 -13.62 17.23
CA GLY A 14 -6.26 -13.84 15.80
C GLY A 14 -6.19 -12.51 15.06
N ALA A 15 -5.45 -12.51 13.96
CA ALA A 15 -5.38 -11.39 13.02
C ALA A 15 -6.81 -11.03 12.56
N GLY A 16 -7.33 -9.92 13.06
CA GLY A 16 -8.63 -9.40 12.69
C GLY A 16 -8.61 -8.97 11.22
N ARG A 17 -9.45 -9.62 10.45
CA ARG A 17 -9.74 -9.27 9.05
C ARG A 17 -10.22 -7.82 9.00
N ARG A 18 -9.39 -6.92 8.46
CA ARG A 18 -9.80 -5.53 8.23
C ARG A 18 -10.73 -5.49 7.02
N GLN A 19 -11.95 -4.98 7.22
CA GLN A 19 -12.92 -4.73 6.15
C GLN A 19 -12.49 -3.53 5.31
N PRO A 20 -12.94 -3.42 4.02
CA PRO A 20 -12.70 -2.24 3.22
C PRO A 20 -13.20 -0.99 3.97
N VAL A 21 -12.34 0.01 4.07
CA VAL A 21 -12.67 1.27 4.75
C VAL A 21 -13.45 2.13 3.77
N SER A 22 -14.77 2.00 3.80
CA SER A 22 -15.68 2.96 3.18
C SER A 22 -15.85 4.13 4.13
N SER A 23 -15.43 5.32 3.74
CA SER A 23 -15.73 6.53 4.49
C SER A 23 -17.26 6.73 4.52
N SER A 24 -17.84 6.83 5.70
CA SER A 24 -19.26 7.08 5.87
C SER A 24 -19.67 8.39 5.18
N GLY A 25 -20.38 8.29 4.03
CA GLY A 25 -21.12 9.38 3.43
C GLY A 25 -20.50 10.14 2.24
N GLY A 26 -19.34 9.75 1.73
CA GLY A 26 -18.74 10.31 0.50
C GLY A 26 -17.47 9.56 0.15
N GLY A 27 -17.22 9.33 -1.15
CA GLY A 27 -16.01 8.66 -1.62
C GLY A 27 -14.72 9.35 -1.16
N LEU A 28 -13.59 8.68 -1.36
CA LEU A 28 -12.28 9.25 -1.04
C LEU A 28 -11.99 10.45 -1.95
N GLY A 29 -11.53 11.54 -1.35
CA GLY A 29 -11.10 12.73 -2.07
C GLY A 29 -9.58 12.83 -2.11
N LYS A 30 -8.98 13.73 -1.32
CA LYS A 30 -7.53 13.87 -1.20
C LYS A 30 -6.97 12.86 -0.21
N VAL A 31 -6.02 12.05 -0.67
CA VAL A 31 -5.32 11.02 0.11
C VAL A 31 -3.82 11.32 0.11
N GLU A 32 -3.13 11.03 1.21
CA GLU A 32 -1.68 11.07 1.32
C GLU A 32 -1.14 9.66 1.58
N VAL A 33 -0.18 9.23 0.78
CA VAL A 33 0.64 8.05 1.03
C VAL A 33 1.96 8.52 1.59
N ARG A 34 2.31 8.03 2.77
CA ARG A 34 3.45 8.49 3.55
C ARG A 34 4.39 7.32 3.81
N LEU A 35 5.68 7.48 3.52
CA LEU A 35 6.70 6.45 3.68
C LEU A 35 7.79 6.94 4.63
N LYS A 36 8.27 6.04 5.48
CA LYS A 36 9.40 6.25 6.37
C LYS A 36 10.34 5.07 6.31
N TRP A 37 11.62 5.33 6.57
CA TRP A 37 12.66 4.33 6.85
C TRP A 37 13.82 5.00 7.56
N ASP A 38 14.67 4.22 8.22
CA ASP A 38 15.88 4.74 8.83
C ASP A 38 17.00 4.89 7.79
N PRO A 39 17.83 5.94 7.88
CA PRO A 39 18.99 6.10 7.02
C PRO A 39 19.98 4.94 7.21
N SER A 40 20.81 4.70 6.19
CA SER A 40 21.88 3.72 6.27
C SER A 40 22.88 4.07 7.37
N PRO A 41 23.50 3.08 8.02
CA PRO A 41 24.63 3.29 8.89
C PRO A 41 25.75 4.09 8.18
N LEU A 42 26.56 4.82 8.97
CA LEU A 42 27.65 5.61 8.44
C LEU A 42 28.65 4.73 7.68
N GLY A 43 28.92 5.09 6.44
CA GLY A 43 29.85 4.36 5.55
C GLY A 43 29.19 3.27 4.70
N GLU A 44 27.89 3.02 4.87
CA GLU A 44 27.13 2.14 3.97
C GLU A 44 26.47 2.93 2.83
N PRO A 45 26.23 2.30 1.66
CA PRO A 45 25.42 2.91 0.59
C PRO A 45 24.04 3.32 1.09
N ALA A 46 23.55 4.46 0.62
CA ALA A 46 22.22 4.93 0.97
C ALA A 46 21.14 3.91 0.59
N ARG A 47 20.17 3.73 1.47
CA ARG A 47 18.95 2.96 1.20
C ARG A 47 17.93 3.91 0.65
N HIS A 48 17.61 3.74 -0.62
CA HIS A 48 16.67 4.61 -1.33
C HIS A 48 15.38 3.82 -1.60
N LEU A 49 14.28 4.28 -1.01
CA LEU A 49 12.93 3.78 -1.22
C LEU A 49 12.11 4.87 -1.90
N ASP A 50 11.21 4.48 -2.81
CA ASP A 50 10.29 5.41 -3.47
C ASP A 50 8.86 4.91 -3.42
N ILE A 51 7.92 5.84 -3.22
CA ILE A 51 6.50 5.62 -3.50
C ILE A 51 6.30 5.77 -5.02
N VAL A 52 5.60 4.79 -5.61
CA VAL A 52 5.21 4.81 -7.02
C VAL A 52 3.69 4.66 -7.13
N ALA A 53 3.08 5.34 -8.10
CA ALA A 53 1.66 5.22 -8.40
C ALA A 53 1.43 5.01 -9.89
N ALA A 54 0.70 3.97 -10.25
CA ALA A 54 0.29 3.67 -11.61
C ALA A 54 -1.21 3.97 -11.77
N THR A 55 -1.58 4.74 -12.80
CA THR A 55 -2.96 5.14 -13.08
C THR A 55 -3.47 4.46 -14.34
N TYR A 56 -4.67 3.90 -14.26
CA TYR A 56 -5.29 3.07 -15.28
C TYR A 56 -6.56 3.70 -15.83
N SER A 57 -6.83 3.44 -17.12
CA SER A 57 -8.06 3.87 -17.78
C SER A 57 -9.30 3.29 -17.09
N ALA A 58 -10.41 4.02 -17.15
CA ALA A 58 -11.72 3.53 -16.73
C ALA A 58 -12.25 2.42 -17.65
N ASP A 59 -11.87 2.46 -18.95
CA ASP A 59 -12.28 1.46 -19.94
C ASP A 59 -11.47 0.16 -19.83
N ASP A 60 -10.23 0.24 -19.31
CA ASP A 60 -9.34 -0.91 -19.09
C ASP A 60 -8.57 -0.75 -17.78
N PRO A 61 -9.22 -0.95 -16.63
CA PRO A 61 -8.60 -0.72 -15.32
C PRO A 61 -7.55 -1.79 -14.93
N HIS A 62 -7.44 -2.86 -15.69
CA HIS A 62 -6.48 -3.95 -15.48
C HIS A 62 -5.46 -4.12 -16.60
N GLY A 63 -5.47 -3.22 -17.59
CA GLY A 63 -4.51 -3.19 -18.68
C GLY A 63 -3.20 -2.50 -18.33
N GLN A 64 -2.59 -1.87 -19.33
CA GLN A 64 -1.37 -1.11 -19.10
C GLN A 64 -1.65 0.22 -18.39
N PRO A 65 -0.73 0.69 -17.51
CA PRO A 65 -0.87 2.01 -16.91
C PRO A 65 -0.83 3.11 -17.98
N VAL A 66 -1.72 4.09 -17.85
CA VAL A 66 -1.73 5.27 -18.73
C VAL A 66 -0.56 6.19 -18.41
N TYR A 67 -0.23 6.33 -17.12
CA TYR A 67 0.98 6.99 -16.64
C TYR A 67 1.38 6.47 -15.27
N ILE A 68 2.66 6.70 -14.93
CA ILE A 68 3.29 6.33 -13.67
C ILE A 68 3.84 7.60 -13.02
N VAL A 69 3.60 7.75 -11.72
CA VAL A 69 4.11 8.86 -10.91
C VAL A 69 5.12 8.32 -9.91
N HIS A 70 6.25 8.98 -9.81
CA HIS A 70 7.33 8.75 -8.85
C HIS A 70 8.06 10.08 -8.57
N TYR A 71 9.16 10.06 -7.82
CA TYR A 71 9.86 11.28 -7.39
C TYR A 71 10.26 12.22 -8.56
N ASP A 72 10.59 11.68 -9.72
CA ASP A 72 11.01 12.42 -10.93
C ASP A 72 9.91 12.51 -12.00
N SER A 73 8.71 12.06 -11.70
CA SER A 73 7.55 12.06 -12.61
C SER A 73 6.27 12.37 -11.86
N ARG A 74 5.51 13.33 -12.33
CA ARG A 74 4.17 13.69 -11.79
C ARG A 74 3.09 13.39 -12.81
N SER A 75 1.84 13.30 -12.37
CA SER A 75 0.72 13.16 -13.30
C SER A 75 0.63 14.38 -14.24
N PRO A 76 0.19 14.18 -15.51
CA PRO A 76 0.08 15.27 -16.48
C PRO A 76 -0.81 16.43 -16.02
N ASP A 77 -1.83 16.16 -15.22
CA ASP A 77 -2.79 17.12 -14.67
C ASP A 77 -2.44 17.61 -13.25
N GLY A 78 -1.35 17.11 -12.65
CA GLY A 78 -0.90 17.46 -11.31
C GLY A 78 -1.75 16.90 -10.17
N THR A 79 -2.72 16.01 -10.43
CA THR A 79 -3.58 15.43 -9.39
C THR A 79 -2.87 14.39 -8.52
N ILE A 80 -1.81 13.77 -9.05
CA ILE A 80 -0.93 12.88 -8.29
C ILE A 80 0.49 13.42 -8.36
N ASN A 81 1.07 13.71 -7.22
CA ASN A 81 2.42 14.27 -7.17
C ASN A 81 3.13 13.96 -5.84
N MET A 82 4.46 13.97 -5.90
CA MET A 82 5.31 13.88 -4.73
C MET A 82 5.43 15.26 -4.08
N THR A 83 5.07 15.39 -2.81
CA THR A 83 5.17 16.64 -2.04
C THR A 83 6.37 16.65 -1.11
N ARG A 84 6.88 15.48 -0.74
CA ARG A 84 8.11 15.29 0.02
C ARG A 84 8.85 14.08 -0.55
N HIS A 85 10.17 14.20 -0.71
CA HIS A 85 11.02 13.13 -1.23
C HIS A 85 12.34 13.06 -0.44
N SER A 86 12.86 11.86 -0.23
CA SER A 86 14.13 11.59 0.42
C SER A 86 14.85 10.42 -0.25
N GLN A 87 16.09 10.59 -0.62
CA GLN A 87 16.94 9.51 -1.16
C GLN A 87 17.67 8.71 -0.07
N THR A 88 17.62 9.15 1.17
CA THR A 88 18.47 8.61 2.24
C THR A 88 17.71 8.15 3.48
N GLY A 89 16.42 8.44 3.58
CA GLY A 89 15.64 8.21 4.78
C GLY A 89 15.89 9.22 5.91
N GLN A 90 16.76 10.23 5.69
CA GLN A 90 17.02 11.24 6.71
C GLN A 90 15.83 12.17 6.92
N GLY A 91 15.40 12.32 8.16
CA GLY A 91 14.31 13.21 8.54
C GLY A 91 13.56 12.72 9.76
N PHE A 92 12.58 13.50 10.22
CA PHE A 92 11.68 13.10 11.30
C PHE A 92 10.35 12.59 10.73
N GLY A 93 9.89 11.44 11.25
CA GLY A 93 8.63 10.83 10.85
C GLY A 93 8.66 10.29 9.42
N TYR A 94 7.65 10.66 8.64
CA TYR A 94 7.56 10.27 7.24
C TYR A 94 8.45 11.17 6.39
N VAL A 95 9.37 10.56 5.64
CA VAL A 95 10.40 11.25 4.86
C VAL A 95 10.03 11.38 3.39
N GLU A 96 9.02 10.62 2.95
CA GLU A 96 8.46 10.71 1.62
C GLU A 96 6.94 10.79 1.69
N VAL A 97 6.32 11.63 0.87
CA VAL A 97 4.86 11.83 0.85
C VAL A 97 4.40 12.05 -0.58
N MET A 98 3.50 11.18 -1.05
CA MET A 98 2.77 11.32 -2.29
C MET A 98 1.33 11.73 -2.00
N VAL A 99 0.83 12.72 -2.73
CA VAL A 99 -0.55 13.20 -2.65
C VAL A 99 -1.33 12.70 -3.86
N LEU A 100 -2.50 12.15 -3.63
CA LEU A 100 -3.48 11.75 -4.64
C LEU A 100 -4.76 12.59 -4.43
N GLU A 101 -5.08 13.48 -5.36
CA GLU A 101 -6.33 14.24 -5.38
C GLU A 101 -7.36 13.49 -6.23
N LEU A 102 -7.87 12.37 -5.68
CA LEU A 102 -8.74 11.42 -6.38
C LEU A 102 -10.04 12.04 -6.88
N ASP A 103 -10.61 12.97 -6.11
CA ASP A 103 -11.82 13.71 -6.47
C ASP A 103 -11.62 14.64 -7.67
N ARG A 104 -10.38 15.01 -7.98
CA ARG A 104 -10.02 15.85 -9.15
C ARG A 104 -9.56 15.04 -10.35
N LEU A 105 -9.30 13.75 -10.18
CA LEU A 105 -8.87 12.87 -11.27
C LEU A 105 -9.96 12.77 -12.33
N ALA A 106 -9.60 12.94 -13.61
CA ALA A 106 -10.53 12.89 -14.71
C ALA A 106 -11.33 11.57 -14.76
N ALA A 107 -12.57 11.62 -15.25
CA ALA A 107 -13.46 10.46 -15.33
C ALA A 107 -12.90 9.34 -16.24
N ALA A 108 -11.96 9.67 -17.13
CA ALA A 108 -11.24 8.69 -17.96
C ALA A 108 -10.37 7.72 -17.16
N PHE A 109 -10.09 8.01 -15.88
CA PHE A 109 -9.28 7.15 -15.01
C PHE A 109 -10.17 6.44 -13.99
N GLY A 110 -10.08 5.11 -13.98
CA GLY A 110 -10.93 4.25 -13.14
C GLY A 110 -10.21 3.60 -11.97
N ARG A 111 -8.85 3.52 -12.01
CA ARG A 111 -8.07 2.83 -10.99
C ARG A 111 -6.70 3.48 -10.81
N VAL A 112 -6.22 3.52 -9.56
CA VAL A 112 -4.85 3.89 -9.20
C VAL A 112 -4.30 2.82 -8.28
N VAL A 113 -3.11 2.29 -8.58
CA VAL A 113 -2.39 1.37 -7.70
C VAL A 113 -1.16 2.08 -7.18
N VAL A 114 -0.94 1.98 -5.87
CA VAL A 114 0.23 2.56 -5.20
C VAL A 114 1.10 1.44 -4.65
N GLY A 115 2.40 1.60 -4.82
CA GLY A 115 3.40 0.68 -4.30
C GLY A 115 4.63 1.40 -3.76
N VAL A 116 5.54 0.61 -3.19
CA VAL A 116 6.85 1.04 -2.71
C VAL A 116 7.91 0.17 -3.37
N VAL A 117 8.98 0.78 -3.85
CA VAL A 117 10.13 0.13 -4.46
C VAL A 117 11.39 0.45 -3.70
N ILE A 118 12.35 -0.49 -3.68
CA ILE A 118 13.69 -0.29 -3.15
C ILE A 118 14.66 -0.21 -4.33
N HIS A 119 15.40 0.90 -4.45
CA HIS A 119 16.46 1.01 -5.45
C HIS A 119 17.60 0.04 -5.16
N GLN A 120 18.11 -0.63 -6.19
CA GLN A 120 19.08 -1.71 -6.09
C GLN A 120 20.52 -1.28 -6.41
N ASP A 121 20.80 0.03 -6.42
CA ASP A 121 22.09 0.62 -6.82
C ASP A 121 23.28 0.18 -5.94
N GLY A 122 23.00 -0.24 -4.70
CA GLY A 122 24.01 -0.73 -3.75
C GLY A 122 24.06 -2.27 -3.61
N GLY A 123 23.49 -3.01 -4.55
CA GLY A 123 23.28 -4.46 -4.48
C GLY A 123 21.85 -4.82 -4.06
N ARG A 124 21.51 -6.13 -4.18
CA ARG A 124 20.15 -6.60 -3.86
C ARG A 124 19.81 -6.35 -2.41
N ARG A 125 18.72 -5.64 -2.18
CA ARG A 125 18.14 -5.36 -0.87
C ARG A 125 16.64 -5.65 -0.89
N THR A 126 16.15 -6.14 0.23
CA THR A 126 14.74 -6.44 0.47
C THR A 126 14.20 -5.58 1.60
N PHE A 127 12.87 -5.57 1.82
CA PHE A 127 12.29 -4.83 2.94
C PHE A 127 12.83 -5.28 4.30
N GLY A 128 13.22 -6.55 4.45
CA GLY A 128 13.86 -7.08 5.66
C GLY A 128 15.24 -6.47 5.97
N ASP A 129 15.91 -5.89 4.97
CA ASP A 129 17.19 -5.20 5.14
C ASP A 129 17.04 -3.72 5.51
N ILE A 130 15.81 -3.20 5.53
CA ILE A 130 15.52 -1.78 5.77
C ILE A 130 14.97 -1.59 7.18
N HIS A 131 15.73 -0.90 8.03
CA HIS A 131 15.27 -0.63 9.39
C HIS A 131 14.15 0.39 9.44
N ASN A 132 13.15 0.11 10.29
CA ASN A 132 12.00 0.98 10.57
C ASN A 132 11.24 1.43 9.30
N ALA A 133 11.27 0.60 8.24
CA ALA A 133 10.47 0.85 7.05
C ALA A 133 8.98 0.75 7.40
N GLY A 134 8.19 1.67 6.87
CA GLY A 134 6.75 1.62 7.05
C GLY A 134 6.02 2.63 6.21
N VAL A 135 4.81 2.27 5.80
CA VAL A 135 3.93 3.10 4.99
C VAL A 135 2.62 3.38 5.73
N SER A 136 2.06 4.56 5.51
CA SER A 136 0.72 4.91 5.99
C SER A 136 -0.05 5.61 4.89
N VAL A 137 -1.34 5.28 4.76
CA VAL A 137 -2.29 5.94 3.86
C VAL A 137 -3.29 6.71 4.70
N VAL A 138 -3.41 8.00 4.45
CA VAL A 138 -4.18 8.92 5.31
C VAL A 138 -5.11 9.78 4.47
N GLN A 139 -6.36 9.92 4.91
CA GLN A 139 -7.28 10.94 4.42
C GLN A 139 -7.58 11.95 5.53
N ARG A 140 -7.15 13.20 5.35
CA ARG A 140 -7.25 14.25 6.39
C ARG A 140 -6.54 13.81 7.68
N TYR A 141 -7.29 13.48 8.74
CA TYR A 141 -6.77 13.03 10.05
C TYR A 141 -7.03 11.54 10.31
N THR A 142 -7.61 10.82 9.32
CA THR A 142 -7.94 9.40 9.46
C THR A 142 -6.89 8.56 8.76
N GLU A 143 -6.23 7.69 9.50
CA GLU A 143 -5.37 6.65 8.94
C GLU A 143 -6.25 5.53 8.38
N LEU A 144 -6.12 5.29 7.07
CA LEU A 144 -6.86 4.26 6.34
C LEU A 144 -6.11 2.93 6.34
N LEU A 145 -4.77 3.00 6.33
CA LEU A 145 -3.88 1.85 6.30
C LEU A 145 -2.54 2.23 6.94
N ALA A 146 -1.94 1.30 7.66
CA ALA A 146 -0.53 1.33 8.05
C ALA A 146 0.07 -0.07 7.92
N ASP A 147 1.28 -0.18 7.35
CA ASP A 147 2.01 -1.43 7.16
C ASP A 147 3.51 -1.23 7.40
N ASP A 148 4.16 -2.23 7.98
CA ASP A 148 5.59 -2.24 8.32
C ASP A 148 6.42 -3.16 7.42
N PHE A 149 5.82 -3.70 6.37
CA PHE A 149 6.42 -4.60 5.37
C PHE A 149 6.95 -5.94 5.90
N ILE A 150 6.63 -6.33 7.13
CA ILE A 150 7.07 -7.62 7.70
C ILE A 150 6.60 -8.80 6.85
N GLN A 151 5.38 -8.76 6.32
CA GLN A 151 4.82 -9.85 5.52
C GLN A 151 5.45 -9.98 4.13
N VAL A 152 6.15 -8.95 3.66
CA VAL A 152 6.84 -8.89 2.37
C VAL A 152 8.34 -8.66 2.53
N ALA A 153 8.90 -9.07 3.68
CA ALA A 153 10.30 -8.81 4.04
C ALA A 153 11.32 -9.29 3.00
N ASP A 154 11.02 -10.37 2.27
CA ASP A 154 11.91 -10.93 1.24
C ASP A 154 11.77 -10.27 -0.14
N SER A 155 10.91 -9.26 -0.26
CA SER A 155 10.59 -8.58 -1.51
C SER A 155 11.42 -7.32 -1.71
N THR A 156 11.66 -6.95 -2.98
CA THR A 156 12.36 -5.72 -3.40
C THR A 156 11.40 -4.59 -3.73
N ALA A 157 10.14 -4.93 -3.95
CA ALA A 157 9.05 -4.01 -4.21
C ALA A 157 7.74 -4.58 -3.65
N THR A 158 6.76 -3.74 -3.38
CA THR A 158 5.44 -4.17 -2.94
C THR A 158 4.36 -3.20 -3.37
N THR A 159 3.16 -3.69 -3.72
CA THR A 159 1.97 -2.85 -3.74
C THR A 159 1.56 -2.54 -2.30
N VAL A 160 0.83 -1.44 -2.10
CA VAL A 160 0.35 -1.00 -0.79
C VAL A 160 -1.17 -0.93 -0.78
N ALA A 161 -1.73 -0.22 -1.76
CA ALA A 161 -3.17 -0.03 -1.88
C ALA A 161 -3.58 0.15 -3.33
N GLU A 162 -4.82 -0.21 -3.64
CA GLU A 162 -5.50 0.21 -4.86
C GLU A 162 -6.67 1.14 -4.52
N PHE A 163 -6.87 2.12 -5.38
CA PHE A 163 -8.02 3.02 -5.36
C PHE A 163 -8.83 2.76 -6.61
N VAL A 164 -10.11 2.48 -6.45
CA VAL A 164 -11.03 2.15 -7.55
C VAL A 164 -12.18 3.13 -7.57
N ARG A 165 -12.51 3.64 -8.75
CA ARG A 165 -13.67 4.51 -8.93
C ARG A 165 -14.93 3.66 -8.98
N ASN A 166 -15.86 3.92 -8.06
CA ASN A 166 -17.13 3.21 -7.95
C ASN A 166 -18.28 4.12 -8.42
N GLY A 167 -18.43 4.28 -9.74
CA GLY A 167 -19.51 5.06 -10.34
C GLY A 167 -19.71 6.42 -9.68
N SER A 168 -20.95 6.72 -9.25
CA SER A 168 -21.31 7.95 -8.54
C SER A 168 -20.91 7.98 -7.06
N ALA A 169 -20.50 6.84 -6.48
CA ALA A 169 -20.08 6.75 -5.08
C ALA A 169 -18.68 7.32 -4.82
N GLY A 170 -17.94 7.67 -5.88
CA GLY A 170 -16.60 8.23 -5.79
C GLY A 170 -15.51 7.16 -5.79
N TRP A 171 -14.46 7.35 -4.98
CA TRP A 171 -13.32 6.45 -4.90
C TRP A 171 -13.37 5.60 -3.62
N GLU A 172 -13.02 4.34 -3.76
CA GLU A 172 -12.85 3.38 -2.67
C GLU A 172 -11.40 2.91 -2.61
N MET A 173 -10.88 2.60 -1.42
CA MET A 173 -9.56 2.05 -1.21
C MET A 173 -9.65 0.59 -0.79
N HIS A 174 -8.79 -0.22 -1.37
CA HIS A 174 -8.55 -1.60 -0.94
C HIS A 174 -7.08 -1.75 -0.56
N GLU A 175 -6.84 -2.34 0.61
CA GLU A 175 -5.49 -2.77 0.99
C GLU A 175 -5.00 -3.84 0.00
N MET A 176 -3.76 -3.68 -0.48
CA MET A 176 -3.18 -4.56 -1.47
C MET A 176 -1.66 -4.73 -1.24
N VAL A 177 -1.27 -5.18 -0.05
CA VAL A 177 0.14 -5.47 0.26
C VAL A 177 0.56 -6.78 -0.39
N ARG A 178 1.38 -6.69 -1.47
CA ARG A 178 1.87 -7.84 -2.23
C ARG A 178 3.30 -7.61 -2.66
N GLY A 179 4.17 -8.45 -2.14
CA GLY A 179 5.58 -8.45 -2.47
C GLY A 179 5.86 -8.87 -3.92
N SER A 180 6.86 -8.24 -4.50
CA SER A 180 7.48 -8.58 -5.77
C SER A 180 9.00 -8.63 -5.61
N GLY A 181 9.64 -9.50 -6.42
CA GLY A 181 11.09 -9.56 -6.53
C GLY A 181 11.64 -8.70 -7.67
N SER A 182 10.79 -7.94 -8.35
CA SER A 182 11.14 -7.13 -9.52
C SER A 182 11.91 -5.87 -9.13
N ASP A 183 12.72 -5.38 -10.06
CA ASP A 183 13.35 -4.06 -9.96
C ASP A 183 12.29 -2.94 -10.16
N PRO A 184 12.59 -1.68 -9.77
CA PRO A 184 11.61 -0.59 -9.78
C PRO A 184 10.85 -0.41 -11.09
N VAL A 185 11.54 -0.39 -12.23
CA VAL A 185 10.90 -0.14 -13.54
C VAL A 185 9.97 -1.27 -13.96
N PRO A 186 10.40 -2.56 -14.02
CA PRO A 186 9.49 -3.66 -14.26
C PRO A 186 8.30 -3.68 -13.31
N PHE A 187 8.53 -3.46 -12.01
CA PHE A 187 7.47 -3.45 -11.01
C PHE A 187 6.37 -2.44 -11.33
N THR A 188 6.69 -1.21 -11.76
CA THR A 188 5.69 -0.19 -12.06
C THR A 188 4.76 -0.57 -13.22
N LEU A 189 5.22 -1.43 -14.13
CA LEU A 189 4.43 -1.92 -15.25
C LEU A 189 3.53 -3.11 -14.87
N GLU A 190 3.98 -3.95 -13.94
CA GLU A 190 3.28 -5.18 -13.53
C GLU A 190 2.38 -5.01 -12.30
N MET A 191 2.60 -3.97 -11.47
CA MET A 191 1.93 -3.82 -10.18
C MET A 191 0.39 -3.80 -10.26
N GLY A 192 -0.17 -3.34 -11.37
CA GLY A 192 -1.61 -3.35 -11.61
C GLY A 192 -2.17 -4.71 -11.99
N GLY A 193 -1.35 -5.61 -12.52
CA GLY A 193 -1.70 -6.98 -12.90
C GLY A 193 -1.56 -7.99 -11.75
N LEU A 194 -1.01 -7.60 -10.60
CA LEU A 194 -0.89 -8.50 -9.46
C LEU A 194 -2.28 -8.95 -8.99
N PRO A 195 -2.53 -10.28 -8.87
CA PRO A 195 -3.86 -10.79 -8.59
C PRO A 195 -4.37 -10.31 -7.23
N ARG A 196 -5.61 -9.84 -7.18
CA ARG A 196 -6.31 -9.57 -5.91
C ARG A 196 -6.38 -10.85 -5.08
N PRO A 197 -6.24 -10.82 -3.73
CA PRO A 197 -6.53 -12.00 -2.91
C PRO A 197 -7.97 -12.42 -3.18
N PRO A 198 -8.24 -13.74 -3.24
CA PRO A 198 -9.61 -14.20 -3.32
C PRO A 198 -10.40 -13.56 -2.16
N ALA A 199 -11.53 -12.96 -2.49
CA ALA A 199 -12.51 -12.55 -1.48
C ALA A 199 -12.81 -13.83 -0.70
N GLY A 200 -12.43 -13.87 0.59
CA GLY A 200 -12.60 -15.06 1.39
C GLY A 200 -14.07 -15.46 1.36
N ASP A 201 -14.35 -16.73 1.08
CA ASP A 201 -15.67 -17.32 1.05
C ASP A 201 -16.46 -16.86 2.26
N ALA A 202 -17.60 -16.22 2.00
CA ALA A 202 -18.62 -16.02 3.04
C ALA A 202 -18.99 -17.40 3.57
N PRO A 203 -19.16 -17.60 4.91
CA PRO A 203 -19.60 -18.87 5.42
C PRO A 203 -20.96 -19.19 4.79
N GLU A 204 -21.03 -20.32 4.08
CA GLU A 204 -22.30 -20.85 3.60
C GLU A 204 -23.26 -21.00 4.78
N ASP A 205 -24.39 -20.31 4.68
CA ASP A 205 -25.51 -20.44 5.60
C ASP A 205 -25.98 -21.90 5.52
N ARG A 206 -25.62 -22.69 6.53
CA ARG A 206 -26.10 -24.06 6.66
C ARG A 206 -27.58 -24.00 6.94
N PRO A 207 -28.46 -24.56 6.11
CA PRO A 207 -29.89 -24.63 6.43
C PRO A 207 -30.07 -25.47 7.70
N THR A 208 -30.63 -24.87 8.75
CA THR A 208 -31.09 -25.57 9.93
C THR A 208 -32.24 -26.47 9.52
N GLY A 209 -31.95 -27.77 9.34
CA GLY A 209 -32.96 -28.78 9.14
C GLY A 209 -33.81 -28.92 10.39
N THR A 210 -35.09 -28.64 10.24
CA THR A 210 -36.14 -28.94 11.19
C THR A 210 -36.44 -30.45 11.10
N ALA A 211 -36.35 -31.12 12.21
CA ALA A 211 -37.00 -32.40 12.46
C ALA A 211 -37.68 -32.34 13.83
#